data_1fcc3b69b536219b719ec068d03d9e08
#
_entry.id   1fcc3b69b536219b719ec068d03d9e08
#
_cell.length_a   1.000
_cell.length_b   1.000
_cell.length_c   1.000
_cell.angle_alpha   90.00
_cell.angle_beta   90.00
_cell.angle_gamma   90.00
#
_symmetry.space_group_name_H-M   'P 1'
#
loop_
_entity.id
_entity.type
_entity.pdbx_description
1 polymer ?
#
loop_
_entity_poly.entity_id
_entity_poly.type
_entity_poly.pdbx_seq_one_letter_code
_entity_poly.pdbx_strand_id
1 'polypeptide(L)'
;MIKKIKEHNVLSQHIEDTCCENEVCVTFDNEVSPNSYVILKVDKFYNSLNIEFRPASVDCLIIRECVTKGYGITLVELKKIENSKGFTIKNIKEKFETTLFDFIKTKFKNPLDINYSEVKLFFVSNKEIYKRDLGLKMEVLMNIRFKFNDKTLMIIPRMPNPTIKNCYP
;
A
#
# COMPACT_ATOMS: atom_id res chain seq x y z
N MET A 1 12.66 -13.35 -1.16
CA MET A 1 11.60 -12.67 -1.94
C MET A 1 12.08 -11.40 -2.59
N ILE A 2 12.67 -10.46 -1.86
CA ILE A 2 13.14 -9.16 -2.41
C ILE A 2 14.03 -9.34 -3.64
N LYS A 3 15.02 -10.24 -3.58
CA LYS A 3 15.85 -10.55 -4.75
C LYS A 3 15.03 -11.00 -5.97
N LYS A 4 14.05 -11.89 -5.77
CA LYS A 4 13.16 -12.37 -6.85
C LYS A 4 12.33 -11.24 -7.47
N ILE A 5 11.91 -10.25 -6.68
CA ILE A 5 11.17 -9.08 -7.17
C ILE A 5 12.10 -8.19 -8.00
N LYS A 6 13.33 -7.94 -7.52
CA LYS A 6 14.34 -7.13 -8.23
C LYS A 6 14.79 -7.76 -9.56
N GLU A 7 14.73 -9.09 -9.67
CA GLU A 7 15.08 -9.86 -10.87
C GLU A 7 13.86 -10.18 -11.77
N HIS A 8 12.65 -9.85 -11.34
CA HIS A 8 11.42 -10.14 -12.10
C HIS A 8 11.24 -9.17 -13.26
N ASN A 9 11.07 -9.67 -14.49
CA ASN A 9 11.03 -8.88 -15.72
C ASN A 9 10.04 -7.70 -15.70
N VAL A 10 8.92 -7.84 -15.03
CA VAL A 10 7.89 -6.80 -14.96
C VAL A 10 8.01 -6.01 -13.65
N LEU A 11 8.07 -6.68 -12.48
CA LEU A 11 8.06 -5.98 -11.19
C LEU A 11 9.26 -5.05 -11.02
N SER A 12 10.44 -5.44 -11.52
CA SER A 12 11.65 -4.60 -11.44
C SER A 12 11.49 -3.23 -12.09
N GLN A 13 10.65 -3.12 -13.12
CA GLN A 13 10.38 -1.86 -13.84
C GLN A 13 9.49 -0.88 -13.04
N HIS A 14 8.86 -1.36 -11.96
CA HIS A 14 7.96 -0.58 -11.11
C HIS A 14 8.52 -0.37 -9.70
N ILE A 15 9.81 -0.69 -9.49
CA ILE A 15 10.52 -0.39 -8.24
C ILE A 15 10.87 1.09 -8.21
N GLU A 16 10.61 1.73 -7.08
CA GLU A 16 10.97 3.13 -6.82
C GLU A 16 11.66 3.24 -5.47
N ASP A 17 12.47 4.30 -5.32
CA ASP A 17 13.21 4.56 -4.08
C ASP A 17 12.32 5.17 -3.00
N THR A 18 11.20 5.79 -3.38
CA THR A 18 10.29 6.49 -2.48
C THR A 18 8.83 6.16 -2.73
N CYS A 19 8.03 6.24 -1.68
CA CYS A 19 6.57 6.21 -1.76
C CYS A 19 6.03 7.60 -1.43
N CYS A 20 6.01 8.47 -2.45
CA CYS A 20 5.59 9.86 -2.34
C CYS A 20 4.66 10.26 -3.48
N GLU A 21 3.69 11.14 -3.16
CA GLU A 21 2.84 11.83 -4.11
C GLU A 21 2.38 13.18 -3.52
N ASN A 22 2.50 14.27 -4.28
CA ASN A 22 2.01 15.62 -3.89
C ASN A 22 2.38 16.03 -2.45
N GLU A 23 3.64 15.88 -2.06
CA GLU A 23 4.17 16.19 -0.71
C GLU A 23 3.68 15.25 0.41
N VAL A 24 2.88 14.24 0.09
CA VAL A 24 2.49 13.18 1.02
C VAL A 24 3.39 11.98 0.79
N CYS A 25 4.19 11.63 1.77
CA CYS A 25 5.19 10.56 1.67
C CYS A 25 5.06 9.54 2.80
N VAL A 26 5.76 8.43 2.63
CA VAL A 26 6.06 7.47 3.69
C VAL A 26 7.56 7.47 3.92
N THR A 27 7.99 7.42 5.17
CA THR A 27 9.39 7.36 5.58
C THR A 27 9.73 5.99 6.17
N PHE A 28 11.01 5.69 6.31
CA PHE A 28 11.48 4.48 6.96
C PHE A 28 12.23 4.82 8.25
N ASP A 29 12.08 3.98 9.25
CA ASP A 29 12.86 4.03 10.47
C ASP A 29 14.34 3.77 10.15
N ASN A 30 15.24 4.42 10.85
CA ASN A 30 16.69 4.26 10.66
C ASN A 30 17.17 2.81 10.88
N GLU A 31 16.42 2.01 11.62
CA GLU A 31 16.71 0.60 11.83
C GLU A 31 16.35 -0.29 10.62
N VAL A 32 15.57 0.22 9.67
CA VAL A 32 15.18 -0.53 8.46
C VAL A 32 16.25 -0.39 7.39
N SER A 33 17.01 -1.44 7.18
CA SER A 33 18.07 -1.45 6.15
C SER A 33 17.50 -1.23 4.75
N PRO A 34 18.10 -0.35 3.91
CA PRO A 34 17.66 -0.14 2.53
C PRO A 34 17.65 -1.41 1.66
N ASN A 35 18.45 -2.41 2.01
CA ASN A 35 18.47 -3.69 1.30
C ASN A 35 17.39 -4.67 1.76
N SER A 36 16.73 -4.39 2.88
CA SER A 36 15.71 -5.27 3.46
C SER A 36 14.28 -4.94 3.00
N TYR A 37 14.08 -4.01 2.10
CA TYR A 37 12.77 -3.69 1.55
C TYR A 37 12.80 -3.36 0.06
N VAL A 38 11.61 -3.33 -0.54
CA VAL A 38 11.36 -2.85 -1.89
C VAL A 38 10.02 -2.12 -1.92
N ILE A 39 9.96 -1.04 -2.70
CA ILE A 39 8.75 -0.26 -2.94
C ILE A 39 8.32 -0.50 -4.39
N LEU A 40 7.12 -1.02 -4.58
CA LEU A 40 6.51 -1.21 -5.90
C LEU A 40 5.43 -0.13 -6.11
N LYS A 41 5.49 0.61 -7.20
CA LYS A 41 4.45 1.55 -7.64
C LYS A 41 3.36 0.77 -8.39
N VAL A 42 2.31 0.39 -7.66
CA VAL A 42 1.23 -0.45 -8.20
C VAL A 42 0.38 0.32 -9.20
N ASP A 43 0.12 1.59 -8.94
CA ASP A 43 -0.59 2.49 -9.84
C ASP A 43 0.13 2.64 -11.19
N LYS A 44 1.46 2.79 -11.18
CA LYS A 44 2.27 2.85 -12.40
C LYS A 44 2.17 1.56 -13.22
N PHE A 45 2.14 0.39 -12.55
CA PHE A 45 1.93 -0.87 -13.23
C PHE A 45 0.59 -0.89 -13.98
N TYR A 46 -0.52 -0.59 -13.31
CA TYR A 46 -1.83 -0.57 -13.97
C TYR A 46 -1.94 0.52 -15.04
N ASN A 47 -1.26 1.65 -14.85
CA ASN A 47 -1.19 2.72 -15.85
C ASN A 47 -0.38 2.34 -17.09
N SER A 48 0.59 1.42 -16.96
CA SER A 48 1.36 0.92 -18.10
C SER A 48 0.63 -0.11 -18.95
N LEU A 49 -0.48 -0.68 -18.44
CA LEU A 49 -1.27 -1.63 -19.19
C LEU A 49 -2.11 -0.89 -20.26
N ASN A 50 -2.07 -1.39 -21.48
CA ASN A 50 -2.89 -0.85 -22.58
C ASN A 50 -4.30 -1.47 -22.54
N ILE A 51 -5.09 -1.09 -21.50
CA ILE A 51 -6.46 -1.57 -21.30
C ILE A 51 -7.42 -0.40 -21.18
N GLU A 52 -8.63 -0.57 -21.73
CA GLU A 52 -9.65 0.48 -21.76
C GLU A 52 -10.13 0.87 -20.35
N PHE A 53 -10.38 -0.12 -19.50
CA PHE A 53 -10.83 0.08 -18.12
C PHE A 53 -9.73 -0.33 -17.13
N ARG A 54 -8.99 0.65 -16.63
CA ARG A 54 -7.91 0.42 -15.66
C ARG A 54 -8.48 0.21 -14.28
N PRO A 55 -8.15 -0.90 -13.60
CA PRO A 55 -8.52 -1.09 -12.21
C PRO A 55 -7.90 -0.01 -11.32
N ALA A 56 -8.67 0.51 -10.38
CA ALA A 56 -8.13 1.39 -9.35
C ALA A 56 -7.18 0.59 -8.44
N SER A 57 -5.99 1.10 -8.17
CA SER A 57 -4.98 0.46 -7.32
C SER A 57 -4.37 1.45 -6.35
N VAL A 58 -3.75 0.96 -5.27
CA VAL A 58 -3.00 1.82 -4.35
C VAL A 58 -1.72 2.33 -5.01
N ASP A 59 -1.17 3.43 -4.48
CA ASP A 59 0.04 4.04 -5.04
C ASP A 59 1.27 3.15 -4.83
N CYS A 60 1.45 2.60 -3.63
CA CYS A 60 2.62 1.80 -3.31
C CYS A 60 2.28 0.48 -2.60
N LEU A 61 3.04 -0.56 -2.93
CA LEU A 61 3.18 -1.79 -2.14
C LEU A 61 4.61 -1.86 -1.61
N ILE A 62 4.78 -1.71 -0.30
CA ILE A 62 6.06 -1.81 0.38
C ILE A 62 6.20 -3.22 0.94
N ILE A 63 7.24 -3.93 0.52
CA ILE A 63 7.55 -5.28 0.98
C ILE A 63 8.87 -5.23 1.73
N ARG A 64 8.93 -5.74 2.95
CA ARG A 64 10.14 -5.73 3.78
C ARG A 64 10.38 -7.08 4.44
N GLU A 65 11.64 -7.39 4.68
CA GLU A 65 12.06 -8.52 5.50
C GLU A 65 11.78 -8.21 6.97
N CYS A 66 11.27 -9.20 7.72
CA CYS A 66 11.10 -9.06 9.15
C CYS A 66 12.39 -9.45 9.88
N VAL A 67 12.62 -8.87 11.04
CA VAL A 67 13.87 -9.02 11.82
C VAL A 67 14.22 -10.48 12.10
N THR A 68 13.26 -11.31 12.41
CA THR A 68 13.51 -12.70 12.76
C THR A 68 13.31 -13.65 11.56
N LYS A 69 12.14 -13.63 10.94
CA LYS A 69 11.81 -14.47 9.78
C LYS A 69 10.55 -13.96 9.08
N GLY A 70 10.50 -14.17 7.78
CA GLY A 70 9.31 -13.86 6.97
C GLY A 70 9.35 -12.46 6.39
N TYR A 71 8.19 -12.02 5.91
CA TYR A 71 8.02 -10.74 5.23
C TYR A 71 6.79 -10.02 5.74
N GLY A 72 6.90 -8.69 5.83
CA GLY A 72 5.76 -7.81 6.05
C GLY A 72 5.43 -7.02 4.79
N ILE A 73 4.16 -6.71 4.59
CA ILE A 73 3.73 -5.80 3.53
C ILE A 73 2.94 -4.63 4.09
N THR A 74 3.10 -3.48 3.46
CA THR A 74 2.28 -2.30 3.70
C THR A 74 1.78 -1.79 2.36
N LEU A 75 0.47 -1.81 2.17
CA LEU A 75 -0.19 -1.18 1.04
C LEU A 75 -0.43 0.28 1.42
N VAL A 76 -0.06 1.20 0.56
CA VAL A 76 -0.11 2.64 0.84
C VAL A 76 -0.90 3.34 -0.26
N GLU A 77 -1.99 3.98 0.15
CA GLU A 77 -2.71 4.97 -0.66
C GLU A 77 -2.37 6.36 -0.13
N LEU A 78 -1.86 7.21 -1.00
CA LEU A 78 -1.46 8.59 -0.72
C LEU A 78 -2.55 9.55 -1.21
N LYS A 79 -2.94 10.52 -0.39
CA LYS A 79 -3.96 11.48 -0.79
C LYS A 79 -3.73 12.87 -0.21
N LYS A 80 -3.48 13.85 -1.07
CA LYS A 80 -3.60 15.26 -0.68
C LYS A 80 -5.08 15.64 -0.72
N ILE A 81 -5.65 15.93 0.45
CA ILE A 81 -7.06 16.28 0.62
C ILE A 81 -7.15 17.81 0.74
N GLU A 82 -7.84 18.43 -0.20
CA GLU A 82 -8.08 19.88 -0.21
C GLU A 82 -9.50 20.23 0.26
N ASN A 83 -10.44 19.30 0.08
CA ASN A 83 -11.83 19.47 0.45
C ASN A 83 -12.53 18.13 0.72
N SER A 84 -13.77 18.17 1.20
CA SER A 84 -14.56 16.96 1.55
C SER A 84 -14.86 16.04 0.34
N LYS A 85 -14.70 16.53 -0.89
CA LYS A 85 -14.89 15.72 -2.12
C LYS A 85 -13.61 15.02 -2.57
N GLY A 86 -12.48 15.22 -1.89
CA GLY A 86 -11.15 14.76 -2.30
C GLY A 86 -11.01 13.24 -2.51
N PHE A 87 -11.92 12.41 -1.98
CA PHE A 87 -11.96 10.98 -2.24
C PHE A 87 -13.36 10.39 -2.03
N THR A 88 -13.62 9.22 -2.61
CA THR A 88 -14.80 8.41 -2.32
C THR A 88 -14.40 7.13 -1.62
N ILE A 89 -15.22 6.69 -0.66
CA ILE A 89 -15.00 5.46 0.11
C ILE A 89 -14.93 4.25 -0.82
N LYS A 90 -15.82 4.20 -1.82
CA LYS A 90 -15.86 3.13 -2.82
C LYS A 90 -14.53 3.01 -3.56
N ASN A 91 -13.99 4.12 -4.06
CA ASN A 91 -12.72 4.12 -4.80
C ASN A 91 -11.54 3.67 -3.92
N ILE A 92 -11.45 4.15 -2.68
CA ILE A 92 -10.39 3.72 -1.76
C ILE A 92 -10.50 2.22 -1.46
N LYS A 93 -11.71 1.72 -1.22
CA LYS A 93 -11.93 0.28 -1.02
C LYS A 93 -11.47 -0.52 -2.24
N GLU A 94 -11.90 -0.15 -3.44
CA GLU A 94 -11.52 -0.79 -4.71
C GLU A 94 -10.00 -0.82 -4.91
N LYS A 95 -9.29 0.26 -4.58
CA LYS A 95 -7.83 0.32 -4.69
C LYS A 95 -7.14 -0.75 -3.84
N PHE A 96 -7.55 -0.92 -2.59
CA PHE A 96 -7.00 -1.96 -1.73
C PHE A 96 -7.41 -3.36 -2.19
N GLU A 97 -8.67 -3.57 -2.61
CA GLU A 97 -9.14 -4.86 -3.14
C GLU A 97 -8.36 -5.27 -4.39
N THR A 98 -8.22 -4.39 -5.36
CA THR A 98 -7.43 -4.65 -6.57
C THR A 98 -6.00 -5.04 -6.23
N THR A 99 -5.36 -4.32 -5.32
CA THR A 99 -3.97 -4.61 -4.98
C THR A 99 -3.83 -5.94 -4.23
N LEU A 100 -4.72 -6.24 -3.29
CA LEU A 100 -4.68 -7.50 -2.54
C LEU A 100 -5.00 -8.72 -3.43
N PHE A 101 -6.06 -8.62 -4.25
CA PHE A 101 -6.63 -9.81 -4.90
C PHE A 101 -6.23 -9.94 -6.37
N ASP A 102 -6.11 -8.84 -7.12
CA ASP A 102 -5.67 -8.91 -8.51
C ASP A 102 -4.14 -8.81 -8.60
N PHE A 103 -3.51 -7.79 -8.03
CA PHE A 103 -2.06 -7.61 -8.15
C PHE A 103 -1.28 -8.74 -7.45
N ILE A 104 -1.53 -8.97 -6.15
CA ILE A 104 -0.77 -9.94 -5.36
C ILE A 104 -1.20 -11.38 -5.67
N LYS A 105 -2.52 -11.67 -5.62
CA LYS A 105 -3.03 -13.05 -5.69
C LYS A 105 -3.13 -13.60 -7.11
N THR A 106 -3.30 -12.74 -8.11
CA THR A 106 -3.57 -13.16 -9.48
C THR A 106 -2.38 -12.87 -10.39
N LYS A 107 -2.03 -11.59 -10.59
CA LYS A 107 -1.01 -11.18 -11.56
C LYS A 107 0.39 -11.58 -11.16
N PHE A 108 0.74 -11.39 -9.91
CA PHE A 108 2.07 -11.68 -9.36
C PHE A 108 2.01 -12.72 -8.24
N LYS A 109 1.14 -13.72 -8.40
CA LYS A 109 1.03 -14.83 -7.45
C LYS A 109 2.41 -15.39 -7.07
N ASN A 110 3.27 -15.58 -8.03
CA ASN A 110 4.69 -15.82 -7.79
C ASN A 110 5.47 -14.58 -8.28
N PRO A 111 6.12 -13.77 -7.41
CA PRO A 111 6.60 -14.13 -6.06
C PRO A 111 5.79 -13.57 -4.88
N LEU A 112 4.60 -12.93 -5.07
CA LEU A 112 3.98 -12.11 -4.03
C LEU A 112 2.95 -12.86 -3.15
N ASP A 113 2.34 -13.94 -3.62
CA ASP A 113 1.34 -14.67 -2.83
C ASP A 113 1.99 -15.64 -1.84
N ILE A 114 2.41 -15.11 -0.72
CA ILE A 114 2.97 -15.86 0.40
C ILE A 114 2.21 -15.55 1.69
N ASN A 115 2.51 -16.30 2.75
CA ASN A 115 2.01 -15.96 4.08
C ASN A 115 2.89 -14.88 4.70
N TYR A 116 2.35 -13.67 4.83
CA TYR A 116 3.03 -12.53 5.42
C TYR A 116 2.91 -12.52 6.95
N SER A 117 4.00 -12.23 7.66
CA SER A 117 3.99 -12.03 9.11
C SER A 117 3.15 -10.80 9.47
N GLU A 118 3.26 -9.73 8.71
CA GLU A 118 2.52 -8.49 8.92
C GLU A 118 1.90 -7.98 7.60
N VAL A 119 0.66 -7.52 7.67
CA VAL A 119 -0.03 -6.83 6.56
C VAL A 119 -0.68 -5.57 7.08
N LYS A 120 -0.32 -4.42 6.52
CA LYS A 120 -0.88 -3.11 6.88
C LYS A 120 -1.49 -2.43 5.65
N LEU A 121 -2.62 -1.76 5.83
CA LEU A 121 -3.29 -0.96 4.82
C LEU A 121 -3.28 0.50 5.29
N PHE A 122 -2.39 1.33 4.72
CA PHE A 122 -2.26 2.73 5.09
C PHE A 122 -3.00 3.63 4.10
N PHE A 123 -3.89 4.45 4.63
CA PHE A 123 -4.42 5.62 3.95
C PHE A 123 -3.71 6.86 4.51
N VAL A 124 -2.76 7.37 3.76
CA VAL A 124 -1.91 8.49 4.19
C VAL A 124 -2.43 9.78 3.58
N SER A 125 -2.77 10.75 4.41
CA SER A 125 -3.27 12.02 3.93
C SER A 125 -2.77 13.21 4.77
N ASN A 126 -2.93 14.43 4.24
CA ASN A 126 -2.59 15.66 4.93
C ASN A 126 -3.55 15.99 6.09
N LYS A 127 -3.33 17.11 6.78
CA LYS A 127 -4.04 17.53 7.99
C LYS A 127 -5.58 17.65 7.87
N GLU A 128 -6.09 17.78 6.65
CA GLU A 128 -7.51 18.04 6.40
C GLU A 128 -8.46 16.91 6.78
N ILE A 129 -7.92 15.71 7.11
CA ILE A 129 -8.74 14.58 7.57
C ILE A 129 -9.53 14.86 8.88
N TYR A 130 -9.14 15.85 9.65
CA TYR A 130 -9.81 16.19 10.92
C TYR A 130 -10.98 17.17 10.77
N LYS A 131 -11.26 17.64 9.55
CA LYS A 131 -12.49 18.40 9.30
C LYS A 131 -13.72 17.48 9.47
N ARG A 132 -14.79 18.00 10.06
CA ARG A 132 -15.98 17.22 10.47
C ARG A 132 -16.49 16.25 9.40
N ASP A 133 -16.69 16.71 8.17
CA ASP A 133 -17.20 15.88 7.07
C ASP A 133 -16.23 14.75 6.64
N LEU A 134 -14.94 14.99 6.79
CA LEU A 134 -13.91 14.00 6.50
C LEU A 134 -13.77 12.99 7.64
N GLY A 135 -14.00 13.40 8.89
CA GLY A 135 -14.03 12.52 10.05
C GLY A 135 -15.03 11.38 9.88
N LEU A 136 -16.25 11.66 9.46
CA LEU A 136 -17.28 10.65 9.20
C LEU A 136 -16.86 9.69 8.08
N LYS A 137 -16.28 10.20 6.98
CA LYS A 137 -15.75 9.32 5.91
C LYS A 137 -14.63 8.42 6.41
N MET A 138 -13.76 8.93 7.29
CA MET A 138 -12.68 8.14 7.89
C MET A 138 -13.21 7.03 8.78
N GLU A 139 -14.20 7.29 9.60
CA GLU A 139 -14.86 6.25 10.42
C GLU A 139 -15.40 5.12 9.54
N VAL A 140 -16.07 5.46 8.43
CA VAL A 140 -16.57 4.45 7.49
C VAL A 140 -15.41 3.65 6.87
N LEU A 141 -14.33 4.32 6.44
CA LEU A 141 -13.15 3.64 5.90
C LEU A 141 -12.53 2.67 6.92
N MET A 142 -12.37 3.10 8.17
CA MET A 142 -11.82 2.27 9.24
C MET A 142 -12.68 1.06 9.58
N ASN A 143 -13.97 1.08 9.25
CA ASN A 143 -14.89 -0.03 9.45
C ASN A 143 -14.88 -1.05 8.30
N ILE A 144 -14.22 -0.76 7.17
CA ILE A 144 -14.07 -1.72 6.07
C ILE A 144 -13.12 -2.83 6.50
N ARG A 145 -13.50 -4.06 6.21
CA ARG A 145 -12.72 -5.26 6.50
C ARG A 145 -12.39 -6.00 5.22
N PHE A 146 -11.14 -6.45 5.12
CA PHE A 146 -10.65 -7.29 4.04
C PHE A 146 -10.18 -8.63 4.63
N LYS A 147 -10.55 -9.72 3.99
CA LYS A 147 -10.03 -11.06 4.33
C LYS A 147 -8.85 -11.38 3.42
N PHE A 148 -7.65 -11.53 3.97
CA PHE A 148 -6.45 -11.82 3.19
C PHE A 148 -5.51 -12.74 3.97
N ASN A 149 -5.20 -13.93 3.42
CA ASN A 149 -4.36 -14.97 4.06
C ASN A 149 -4.73 -15.20 5.53
N ASP A 150 -5.99 -15.56 5.80
CA ASP A 150 -6.55 -15.81 7.13
C ASP A 150 -6.52 -14.63 8.11
N LYS A 151 -6.07 -13.46 7.65
CA LYS A 151 -6.07 -12.22 8.43
C LYS A 151 -7.29 -11.36 8.07
N THR A 152 -7.86 -10.72 9.08
CA THR A 152 -8.83 -9.64 8.88
C THR A 152 -8.10 -8.31 8.96
N LEU A 153 -8.09 -7.57 7.86
CA LEU A 153 -7.39 -6.31 7.72
C LEU A 153 -8.36 -5.14 7.76
N MET A 154 -7.87 -4.00 8.21
CA MET A 154 -8.58 -2.73 8.18
C MET A 154 -7.69 -1.62 7.62
N ILE A 155 -8.31 -0.60 7.05
CA ILE A 155 -7.60 0.61 6.61
C ILE A 155 -7.21 1.41 7.85
N ILE A 156 -5.94 1.80 7.91
CA ILE A 156 -5.35 2.59 8.99
C ILE A 156 -5.04 3.99 8.45
N PRO A 157 -5.82 5.02 8.83
CA PRO A 157 -5.49 6.39 8.48
C PRO A 157 -4.16 6.81 9.12
N ARG A 158 -3.36 7.56 8.36
CA ARG A 158 -2.07 8.10 8.82
C ARG A 158 -1.92 9.54 8.36
N MET A 159 -1.27 10.34 9.21
CA MET A 159 -0.79 11.66 8.84
C MET A 159 0.37 11.54 7.85
N PRO A 160 0.73 12.62 7.13
CA PRO A 160 1.89 12.62 6.23
C PRO A 160 3.15 12.14 6.93
N ASN A 161 4.01 11.47 6.15
CA ASN A 161 5.30 10.94 6.58
C ASN A 161 5.20 9.91 7.73
N PRO A 162 4.25 8.96 7.70
CA PRO A 162 4.26 7.88 8.66
C PRO A 162 5.52 7.06 8.47
N THR A 163 6.13 6.66 9.58
CA THR A 163 7.36 5.87 9.57
C THR A 163 7.05 4.39 9.50
N ILE A 164 7.60 3.72 8.50
CA ILE A 164 7.63 2.25 8.40
C ILE A 164 8.72 1.73 9.32
N LYS A 165 8.34 0.92 10.29
CA LYS A 165 9.24 0.28 11.24
C LYS A 165 9.54 -1.16 10.81
N ASN A 166 10.55 -1.76 11.42
CA ASN A 166 10.77 -3.20 11.30
C ASN A 166 9.50 -3.98 11.66
N CYS A 167 9.30 -5.12 11.02
CA CYS A 167 8.26 -6.06 11.41
C CYS A 167 8.83 -7.16 12.30
N TYR A 168 8.06 -7.50 13.31
CA TYR A 168 8.31 -8.63 14.18
C TYR A 168 7.19 -9.66 13.96
N PRO A 169 7.47 -10.94 14.04
CA PRO A 169 6.48 -11.99 13.85
C PRO A 169 5.44 -12.02 14.96
#